data_04849a89cffdde4e8f30cd4aa297b948
#
_entry.id   04849a89cffdde4e8f30cd4aa297b948
#
_cell.length_a   1.000
_cell.length_b   1.000
_cell.length_c   1.000
_cell.angle_alpha   90.00
_cell.angle_beta   90.00
_cell.angle_gamma   90.00
#
_symmetry.space_group_name_H-M   'P 1'
#
loop_
_entity.id
_entity.type
_entity.pdbx_description
1 polymer ?
#
loop_
_entity_poly.entity_id
_entity_poly.type
_entity_poly.pdbx_seq_one_letter_code
_entity_poly.pdbx_strand_id
1 'polypeptide(L)'
;MENNADQATEVSREPGGETPANTEDLAMGHVLNRRFVIEAVLGRGGMGVVYRALDLRKQESGDAEPHVALKVLSGRFRHDPRMATALQRESRKAQSLAHPNVTTVYDFDRDDDLVYITMEEMTGQPLDELIADHPQGLPRERAAPIILGAARGLAYAHSKGVVHADFKPSNVFLTRSGDTRILDFGIARAAPAGWLNDAEITREPGEATRFVTGELSALTPGYAALEMFAGLEAHPADDVYALAIVSYKLLTGQHPYQGLPAPEARKRNLAPKRPPGLRRHQWRILRRGLAFQREQRPADAGEFLRGWKGRRGLFWLAASTALVSVLALGYIGWEITDARLRQAPDVPFDALSRETRRAVEYLMGDAVVARRAGEQEQALLIYEQAYQLHPRNRWITDELEEVFDTMVATHLADPQATAEERAALLQRLQGVIDSDQFLGSREELLELRERLLE
;
A
#
# COMPACT_ATOMS: atom_id res chain seq x y z
N MET A 1 -62.96 -52.83 -22.13
CA MET A 1 -63.92 -51.75 -21.92
C MET A 1 -63.28 -50.81 -20.93
N GLU A 2 -62.89 -49.88 -21.45
CA GLU A 2 -62.94 -48.49 -21.83
C GLU A 2 -61.83 -47.72 -21.09
N ASN A 3 -60.85 -47.35 -21.78
CA ASN A 3 -60.47 -46.01 -22.25
C ASN A 3 -60.81 -44.87 -21.27
N ASN A 4 -59.83 -44.23 -20.71
CA ASN A 4 -59.84 -42.79 -20.77
C ASN A 4 -58.43 -42.19 -20.76
N ALA A 5 -58.28 -41.27 -21.65
CA ALA A 5 -57.17 -40.62 -22.20
C ALA A 5 -56.40 -39.67 -21.25
N ASP A 6 -55.11 -39.55 -21.52
CA ASP A 6 -54.22 -38.45 -21.21
C ASP A 6 -54.87 -37.08 -21.45
N GLN A 7 -54.85 -36.23 -20.45
CA GLN A 7 -54.85 -34.77 -20.62
C GLN A 7 -53.60 -34.19 -19.94
N ALA A 8 -52.60 -33.99 -20.75
CA ALA A 8 -51.46 -33.14 -20.39
C ALA A 8 -51.92 -31.71 -20.21
N THR A 9 -51.88 -31.23 -18.97
CA THR A 9 -52.09 -29.81 -18.68
C THR A 9 -50.81 -29.07 -18.98
N GLU A 10 -50.79 -28.34 -20.09
CA GLU A 10 -49.81 -27.29 -20.39
C GLU A 10 -49.81 -26.24 -19.29
N VAL A 11 -48.77 -26.24 -18.46
CA VAL A 11 -48.49 -25.13 -17.57
C VAL A 11 -47.85 -24.01 -18.40
N SER A 12 -48.70 -23.05 -18.79
CA SER A 12 -48.25 -21.76 -19.32
C SER A 12 -47.32 -21.10 -18.31
N ARG A 13 -46.03 -20.99 -18.65
CA ARG A 13 -45.10 -20.11 -17.98
C ARG A 13 -45.51 -18.68 -18.29
N GLU A 14 -46.13 -18.00 -17.34
CA GLU A 14 -46.25 -16.55 -17.39
C GLU A 14 -44.83 -15.94 -17.34
N PRO A 15 -44.54 -14.93 -18.18
CA PRO A 15 -43.27 -14.21 -18.14
C PRO A 15 -43.19 -13.42 -16.84
N GLY A 16 -42.02 -13.48 -16.23
CA GLY A 16 -41.66 -12.94 -14.94
C GLY A 16 -42.21 -11.57 -14.66
N GLY A 17 -42.57 -11.37 -13.40
CA GLY A 17 -43.08 -10.13 -12.86
C GLY A 17 -42.18 -8.96 -13.18
N GLU A 18 -42.75 -7.99 -13.85
CA GLU A 18 -42.17 -6.68 -14.07
C GLU A 18 -41.98 -6.00 -12.70
N THR A 19 -40.72 -5.82 -12.30
CA THR A 19 -40.34 -4.92 -11.21
C THR A 19 -40.92 -3.54 -11.56
N PRO A 20 -41.62 -2.84 -10.68
CA PRO A 20 -42.16 -1.53 -11.01
C PRO A 20 -40.98 -0.55 -11.24
N ALA A 21 -40.68 -0.34 -12.52
CA ALA A 21 -39.74 0.64 -12.99
C ALA A 21 -40.33 2.04 -12.80
N ASN A 22 -40.02 2.68 -11.69
CA ASN A 22 -40.38 4.09 -11.48
C ASN A 22 -39.14 5.01 -11.58
N THR A 23 -38.21 4.62 -12.43
CA THR A 23 -37.15 5.49 -12.97
C THR A 23 -37.26 5.37 -14.47
N GLU A 24 -37.74 6.40 -15.14
CA GLU A 24 -37.65 6.46 -16.62
C GLU A 24 -36.17 6.39 -16.96
N ASP A 25 -35.74 5.25 -17.49
CA ASP A 25 -34.38 5.07 -17.99
C ASP A 25 -34.14 6.07 -19.11
N LEU A 26 -32.98 6.72 -19.05
CA LEU A 26 -32.56 7.56 -20.15
C LEU A 26 -32.32 6.70 -21.40
N ALA A 27 -32.89 7.11 -22.51
CA ALA A 27 -32.68 6.41 -23.78
C ALA A 27 -31.21 6.55 -24.23
N MET A 28 -30.70 5.54 -24.91
CA MET A 28 -29.41 5.63 -25.58
C MET A 28 -29.43 6.78 -26.58
N GLY A 29 -28.37 7.56 -26.63
CA GLY A 29 -28.29 8.80 -27.42
C GLY A 29 -28.91 10.01 -26.74
N HIS A 30 -29.58 9.89 -25.60
CA HIS A 30 -30.04 11.05 -24.84
C HIS A 30 -28.87 11.95 -24.46
N VAL A 31 -29.05 13.26 -24.60
CA VAL A 31 -27.99 14.26 -24.33
C VAL A 31 -28.36 15.09 -23.12
N LEU A 32 -27.61 14.89 -22.03
CA LEU A 32 -27.74 15.67 -20.80
C LEU A 32 -26.90 16.95 -20.90
N ASN A 33 -27.50 18.06 -20.50
CA ASN A 33 -26.84 19.37 -20.39
C ASN A 33 -26.11 19.80 -21.69
N ARG A 34 -26.55 19.32 -22.86
CA ARG A 34 -25.89 19.49 -24.17
C ARG A 34 -24.42 19.05 -24.18
N ARG A 35 -24.05 18.16 -23.29
CA ARG A 35 -22.65 17.76 -23.04
C ARG A 35 -22.47 16.25 -22.97
N PHE A 36 -23.33 15.52 -22.29
CA PHE A 36 -23.13 14.11 -22.02
C PHE A 36 -24.09 13.26 -22.83
N VAL A 37 -23.57 12.47 -23.79
CA VAL A 37 -24.34 11.55 -24.62
C VAL A 37 -24.37 10.19 -23.95
N ILE A 38 -25.54 9.70 -23.59
CA ILE A 38 -25.73 8.38 -22.96
C ILE A 38 -25.45 7.26 -23.97
N GLU A 39 -24.51 6.38 -23.67
CA GLU A 39 -24.12 5.26 -24.55
C GLU A 39 -24.47 3.88 -24.03
N ALA A 40 -24.41 3.66 -22.71
CA ALA A 40 -24.70 2.37 -22.11
C ALA A 40 -25.12 2.50 -20.64
N VAL A 41 -25.83 1.50 -20.13
CA VAL A 41 -26.07 1.34 -18.69
C VAL A 41 -24.90 0.55 -18.11
N LEU A 42 -24.22 1.11 -17.12
CA LEU A 42 -23.14 0.44 -16.37
C LEU A 42 -23.66 -0.30 -15.14
N GLY A 43 -24.74 0.19 -14.52
CA GLY A 43 -25.29 -0.43 -13.32
C GLY A 43 -26.58 0.25 -12.86
N ARG A 44 -27.36 -0.49 -12.02
CA ARG A 44 -28.59 -0.02 -11.42
C ARG A 44 -28.52 -0.25 -9.91
N GLY A 45 -29.03 0.70 -9.13
CA GLY A 45 -29.05 0.60 -7.69
C GLY A 45 -30.21 1.39 -7.09
N GLY A 46 -30.44 1.23 -5.80
CA GLY A 46 -31.55 1.91 -5.11
C GLY A 46 -31.51 3.45 -5.16
N MET A 47 -30.34 4.04 -5.43
CA MET A 47 -30.15 5.49 -5.52
C MET A 47 -30.24 6.02 -6.96
N GLY A 48 -30.31 5.16 -7.97
CA GLY A 48 -30.37 5.58 -9.36
C GLY A 48 -29.67 4.64 -10.31
N VAL A 49 -29.42 5.13 -11.54
CA VAL A 49 -28.81 4.38 -12.62
C VAL A 49 -27.48 5.02 -12.99
N VAL A 50 -26.47 4.20 -13.17
CA VAL A 50 -25.13 4.63 -13.64
C VAL A 50 -25.03 4.34 -15.13
N TYR A 51 -24.72 5.35 -15.89
CA TYR A 51 -24.54 5.28 -17.35
C TYR A 51 -23.08 5.51 -17.72
N ARG A 52 -22.66 4.91 -18.82
CA ARG A 52 -21.52 5.36 -19.59
C ARG A 52 -21.97 6.51 -20.47
N ALA A 53 -21.28 7.64 -20.41
CA ALA A 53 -21.59 8.79 -21.23
C ALA A 53 -20.33 9.33 -21.92
N LEU A 54 -20.48 9.75 -23.16
CA LEU A 54 -19.47 10.50 -23.90
C LEU A 54 -19.55 11.96 -23.50
N ASP A 55 -18.49 12.54 -22.98
CA ASP A 55 -18.36 13.97 -22.71
C ASP A 55 -17.90 14.68 -23.99
N LEU A 56 -18.81 15.40 -24.66
CA LEU A 56 -18.53 16.09 -25.90
C LEU A 56 -17.41 17.15 -25.76
N ARG A 57 -17.26 17.77 -24.60
CA ARG A 57 -16.17 18.74 -24.38
C ARG A 57 -14.80 18.07 -24.32
N LYS A 58 -14.72 16.90 -23.69
CA LYS A 58 -13.51 16.08 -23.71
C LYS A 58 -13.18 15.59 -25.11
N GLN A 59 -14.19 15.16 -25.86
CA GLN A 59 -14.04 14.73 -27.24
C GLN A 59 -13.54 15.89 -28.14
N GLU A 60 -14.15 17.07 -28.04
CA GLU A 60 -13.75 18.27 -28.78
C GLU A 60 -12.31 18.71 -28.46
N SER A 61 -11.87 18.52 -27.20
CA SER A 61 -10.49 18.84 -26.79
C SER A 61 -9.47 17.79 -27.19
N GLY A 62 -9.90 16.66 -27.77
CA GLY A 62 -9.00 15.57 -28.15
C GLY A 62 -8.50 14.73 -26.97
N ASP A 63 -9.23 14.71 -25.84
CA ASP A 63 -8.90 13.86 -24.70
C ASP A 63 -8.90 12.38 -25.12
N ALA A 64 -7.87 11.63 -24.75
CA ALA A 64 -7.77 10.22 -25.05
C ALA A 64 -8.85 9.36 -24.35
N GLU A 65 -9.40 9.86 -23.24
CA GLU A 65 -10.45 9.22 -22.46
C GLU A 65 -11.69 10.13 -22.36
N PRO A 66 -12.48 10.30 -23.46
CA PRO A 66 -13.60 11.22 -23.49
C PRO A 66 -14.83 10.73 -22.72
N HIS A 67 -14.82 9.48 -22.21
CA HIS A 67 -15.95 8.91 -21.51
C HIS A 67 -15.93 9.20 -20.01
N VAL A 68 -17.10 9.21 -19.43
CA VAL A 68 -17.33 9.39 -17.99
C VAL A 68 -18.42 8.41 -17.52
N ALA A 69 -18.38 8.03 -16.27
CA ALA A 69 -19.52 7.41 -15.61
C ALA A 69 -20.46 8.51 -15.09
N LEU A 70 -21.73 8.38 -15.39
CA LEU A 70 -22.76 9.37 -15.05
C LEU A 70 -23.86 8.69 -14.25
N LYS A 71 -23.93 9.00 -12.95
CA LYS A 71 -24.93 8.47 -12.03
C LYS A 71 -26.13 9.42 -11.97
N VAL A 72 -27.25 9.00 -12.59
CA VAL A 72 -28.53 9.73 -12.53
C VAL A 72 -29.27 9.27 -11.28
N LEU A 73 -29.62 10.20 -10.42
CA LEU A 73 -30.34 9.91 -9.19
C LEU A 73 -31.82 9.65 -9.46
N SER A 74 -32.42 8.74 -8.68
CA SER A 74 -33.83 8.36 -8.85
C SER A 74 -34.76 9.53 -8.65
N GLY A 75 -35.96 9.48 -9.27
CA GLY A 75 -36.95 10.55 -9.27
C GLY A 75 -37.40 11.02 -7.87
N ARG A 76 -37.20 10.18 -6.85
CA ARG A 76 -37.44 10.54 -5.45
C ARG A 76 -36.61 11.74 -4.96
N PHE A 77 -35.43 11.95 -5.56
CA PHE A 77 -34.52 13.07 -5.24
C PHE A 77 -34.89 14.37 -5.99
N ARG A 78 -35.84 14.31 -6.93
CA ARG A 78 -36.20 15.45 -7.81
C ARG A 78 -37.05 16.49 -7.11
N HIS A 79 -37.92 16.09 -6.17
CA HIS A 79 -39.02 16.93 -5.68
C HIS A 79 -38.78 17.63 -4.35
N ASP A 80 -37.64 17.35 -3.65
CA ASP A 80 -37.32 18.04 -2.40
C ASP A 80 -36.08 18.94 -2.54
N PRO A 81 -36.22 20.26 -2.49
CA PRO A 81 -35.09 21.20 -2.54
C PRO A 81 -34.06 21.03 -1.44
N ARG A 82 -34.47 20.48 -0.27
CA ARG A 82 -33.57 20.19 0.85
C ARG A 82 -32.64 19.04 0.52
N MET A 83 -33.16 18.05 -0.20
CA MET A 83 -32.38 16.92 -0.70
C MET A 83 -31.32 17.35 -1.71
N ALA A 84 -31.70 18.18 -2.68
CA ALA A 84 -30.75 18.69 -3.66
C ALA A 84 -29.60 19.46 -2.98
N THR A 85 -29.91 20.28 -1.97
CA THR A 85 -28.92 21.01 -1.18
C THR A 85 -28.02 20.06 -0.37
N ALA A 86 -28.58 19.04 0.27
CA ALA A 86 -27.82 18.06 1.03
C ALA A 86 -26.90 17.22 0.13
N LEU A 87 -27.42 16.75 -1.02
CA LEU A 87 -26.65 16.01 -2.03
C LEU A 87 -25.51 16.87 -2.61
N GLN A 88 -25.79 18.14 -2.92
CA GLN A 88 -24.76 19.06 -3.39
C GLN A 88 -23.64 19.26 -2.35
N ARG A 89 -24.00 19.35 -1.07
CA ARG A 89 -23.02 19.46 0.01
C ARG A 89 -22.16 18.21 0.15
N GLU A 90 -22.77 17.03 0.10
CA GLU A 90 -22.04 15.76 0.20
C GLU A 90 -21.19 15.51 -1.06
N SER A 91 -21.69 15.84 -2.25
CA SER A 91 -20.92 15.76 -3.50
C SER A 91 -19.68 16.67 -3.49
N ARG A 92 -19.77 17.89 -2.94
CA ARG A 92 -18.59 18.75 -2.76
C ARG A 92 -17.54 18.13 -1.84
N LYS A 93 -17.96 17.41 -0.80
CA LYS A 93 -17.01 16.64 0.04
C LYS A 93 -16.35 15.53 -0.77
N ALA A 94 -17.13 14.76 -1.54
CA ALA A 94 -16.61 13.71 -2.40
C ALA A 94 -15.64 14.25 -3.46
N GLN A 95 -15.94 15.39 -4.10
CA GLN A 95 -15.05 16.09 -5.05
C GLN A 95 -13.71 16.51 -4.41
N SER A 96 -13.69 16.78 -3.11
CA SER A 96 -12.44 17.13 -2.40
C SER A 96 -11.53 15.95 -2.13
N LEU A 97 -11.98 14.71 -2.38
CA LEU A 97 -11.24 13.50 -2.14
C LEU A 97 -10.44 13.07 -3.40
N ALA A 98 -9.17 13.47 -3.46
CA ALA A 98 -8.24 13.06 -4.52
C ALA A 98 -7.27 12.01 -3.97
N HIS A 99 -7.52 10.73 -4.26
CA HIS A 99 -6.68 9.62 -3.77
C HIS A 99 -6.80 8.40 -4.71
N PRO A 100 -5.70 7.65 -5.00
CA PRO A 100 -5.73 6.53 -5.92
C PRO A 100 -6.66 5.37 -5.53
N ASN A 101 -7.15 5.32 -4.31
CA ASN A 101 -8.13 4.33 -3.87
C ASN A 101 -9.53 4.93 -3.62
N VAL A 102 -9.81 6.12 -4.12
CA VAL A 102 -11.13 6.77 -4.09
C VAL A 102 -11.49 7.14 -5.51
N THR A 103 -12.74 6.90 -5.91
CA THR A 103 -13.25 7.30 -7.24
C THR A 103 -13.28 8.81 -7.35
N THR A 104 -12.75 9.33 -8.45
CA THR A 104 -12.75 10.76 -8.72
C THR A 104 -14.16 11.20 -9.15
N VAL A 105 -14.78 12.05 -8.36
CA VAL A 105 -16.03 12.73 -8.69
C VAL A 105 -15.68 14.04 -9.38
N TYR A 106 -16.15 14.24 -10.62
CA TYR A 106 -15.88 15.44 -11.39
C TYR A 106 -16.84 16.54 -11.05
N ASP A 107 -18.16 16.25 -11.11
CA ASP A 107 -19.17 17.28 -10.89
C ASP A 107 -20.49 16.68 -10.38
N PHE A 108 -21.29 17.55 -9.77
CA PHE A 108 -22.66 17.33 -9.38
C PHE A 108 -23.49 18.44 -10.07
N ASP A 109 -24.39 18.04 -10.95
CA ASP A 109 -25.11 18.98 -11.78
C ASP A 109 -26.58 18.55 -11.96
N ARG A 110 -27.33 19.39 -12.64
CA ARG A 110 -28.75 19.21 -12.89
C ARG A 110 -29.06 19.55 -14.34
N ASP A 111 -29.95 18.77 -14.96
CA ASP A 111 -30.55 19.03 -16.25
C ASP A 111 -32.08 18.88 -16.11
N ASP A 112 -32.80 19.99 -16.18
CA ASP A 112 -34.23 20.09 -15.82
C ASP A 112 -34.48 19.47 -14.43
N ASP A 113 -35.25 18.39 -14.37
CA ASP A 113 -35.55 17.64 -13.14
C ASP A 113 -34.55 16.52 -12.84
N LEU A 114 -33.60 16.27 -13.72
CA LEU A 114 -32.61 15.21 -13.54
C LEU A 114 -31.42 15.72 -12.73
N VAL A 115 -31.14 15.09 -11.60
CA VAL A 115 -29.93 15.32 -10.82
C VAL A 115 -28.95 14.21 -11.10
N TYR A 116 -27.70 14.55 -11.40
CA TYR A 116 -26.69 13.58 -11.75
C TYR A 116 -25.30 13.94 -11.21
N ILE A 117 -24.47 12.93 -11.12
CA ILE A 117 -23.08 13.02 -10.68
C ILE A 117 -22.21 12.45 -11.79
N THR A 118 -21.19 13.21 -12.21
CA THR A 118 -20.17 12.73 -13.15
C THR A 118 -18.93 12.27 -12.40
N MET A 119 -18.38 11.13 -12.81
CA MET A 119 -17.19 10.54 -12.19
C MET A 119 -16.33 9.82 -13.23
N GLU A 120 -15.13 9.43 -12.83
CA GLU A 120 -14.24 8.64 -13.67
C GLU A 120 -14.93 7.35 -14.13
N GLU A 121 -14.81 7.03 -15.44
CA GLU A 121 -15.19 5.73 -15.95
C GLU A 121 -14.11 4.69 -15.56
N MET A 122 -14.55 3.55 -15.07
CA MET A 122 -13.63 2.50 -14.66
C MET A 122 -14.00 1.17 -15.34
N THR A 123 -12.99 0.41 -15.73
CA THR A 123 -13.15 -0.95 -16.22
C THR A 123 -12.73 -1.96 -15.16
N GLY A 124 -13.56 -2.95 -14.91
CA GLY A 124 -13.34 -3.94 -13.85
C GLY A 124 -14.66 -4.51 -13.35
N GLN A 125 -14.74 -4.81 -12.07
CA GLN A 125 -15.96 -5.34 -11.43
C GLN A 125 -16.11 -4.85 -9.99
N PRO A 126 -17.34 -4.72 -9.49
CA PRO A 126 -17.59 -4.44 -8.08
C PRO A 126 -17.21 -5.65 -7.21
N LEU A 127 -16.89 -5.39 -5.94
CA LEU A 127 -16.34 -6.41 -5.04
C LEU A 127 -17.38 -7.45 -4.61
N ASP A 128 -18.67 -7.13 -4.63
CA ASP A 128 -19.74 -8.10 -4.36
C ASP A 128 -19.81 -9.19 -5.43
N GLU A 129 -19.63 -8.85 -6.72
CA GLU A 129 -19.51 -9.82 -7.81
C GLU A 129 -18.28 -10.70 -7.60
N LEU A 130 -17.11 -10.11 -7.33
CA LEU A 130 -15.91 -10.88 -7.04
C LEU A 130 -16.08 -11.84 -5.86
N ILE A 131 -16.79 -11.43 -4.81
CA ILE A 131 -17.08 -12.28 -3.65
C ILE A 131 -18.07 -13.40 -4.04
N ALA A 132 -19.07 -13.12 -4.86
CA ALA A 132 -20.02 -14.13 -5.35
C ALA A 132 -19.33 -15.22 -6.18
N ASP A 133 -18.37 -14.84 -7.01
CA ASP A 133 -17.54 -15.76 -7.80
C ASP A 133 -16.61 -16.64 -6.94
N HIS A 134 -16.37 -16.23 -5.68
CA HIS A 134 -15.46 -16.91 -4.77
C HIS A 134 -16.14 -17.27 -3.43
N PRO A 135 -17.09 -18.22 -3.41
CA PRO A 135 -17.91 -18.54 -2.24
C PRO A 135 -17.10 -19.15 -1.07
N GLN A 136 -15.87 -19.58 -1.31
CA GLN A 136 -14.93 -20.04 -0.28
C GLN A 136 -13.95 -18.93 0.18
N GLY A 137 -14.10 -17.71 -0.34
CA GLY A 137 -13.21 -16.60 -0.15
C GLY A 137 -11.95 -16.64 -1.01
N LEU A 138 -11.20 -15.55 -0.99
CA LEU A 138 -9.93 -15.41 -1.70
C LEU A 138 -8.74 -15.83 -0.84
N PRO A 139 -7.68 -16.41 -1.43
CA PRO A 139 -6.41 -16.54 -0.76
C PRO A 139 -5.92 -15.20 -0.23
N ARG A 140 -5.28 -15.21 0.94
CA ARG A 140 -4.80 -13.98 1.61
C ARG A 140 -3.96 -13.09 0.70
N GLU A 141 -3.16 -13.67 -0.17
CA GLU A 141 -2.27 -12.98 -1.12
C GLU A 141 -3.04 -12.13 -2.12
N ARG A 142 -4.23 -12.59 -2.54
CA ARG A 142 -5.15 -11.86 -3.43
C ARG A 142 -6.05 -10.90 -2.64
N ALA A 143 -6.53 -11.30 -1.47
CA ALA A 143 -7.40 -10.47 -0.63
C ALA A 143 -6.67 -9.28 0.01
N ALA A 144 -5.40 -9.45 0.43
CA ALA A 144 -4.66 -8.43 1.16
C ALA A 144 -4.45 -7.11 0.39
N PRO A 145 -4.09 -7.09 -0.91
CA PRO A 145 -4.01 -5.85 -1.68
C PRO A 145 -5.33 -5.09 -1.72
N ILE A 146 -6.45 -5.79 -1.89
CA ILE A 146 -7.81 -5.20 -1.94
C ILE A 146 -8.16 -4.57 -0.58
N ILE A 147 -7.97 -5.31 0.51
CA ILE A 147 -8.20 -4.82 1.88
C ILE A 147 -7.33 -3.60 2.17
N LEU A 148 -6.06 -3.62 1.75
CA LEU A 148 -5.14 -2.50 1.94
C LEU A 148 -5.53 -1.29 1.11
N GLY A 149 -6.00 -1.49 -0.14
CA GLY A 149 -6.50 -0.41 -1.00
C GLY A 149 -7.71 0.27 -0.38
N ALA A 150 -8.72 -0.51 0.01
CA ALA A 150 -9.92 -0.01 0.69
C ALA A 150 -9.57 0.73 2.01
N ALA A 151 -8.69 0.14 2.84
CA ALA A 151 -8.26 0.79 4.07
C ALA A 151 -7.50 2.11 3.83
N ARG A 152 -6.70 2.23 2.76
CA ARG A 152 -6.02 3.49 2.39
C ARG A 152 -7.01 4.56 1.95
N GLY A 153 -7.98 4.21 1.10
CA GLY A 153 -9.01 5.15 0.65
C GLY A 153 -9.86 5.69 1.81
N LEU A 154 -10.33 4.80 2.70
CA LEU A 154 -11.06 5.21 3.92
C LEU A 154 -10.18 6.04 4.86
N ALA A 155 -8.90 5.65 5.06
CA ALA A 155 -7.99 6.39 5.94
C ALA A 155 -7.74 7.81 5.43
N TYR A 156 -7.63 7.97 4.11
CA TYR A 156 -7.51 9.28 3.48
C TYR A 156 -8.78 10.12 3.70
N ALA A 157 -9.97 9.56 3.44
CA ALA A 157 -11.23 10.26 3.67
C ALA A 157 -11.39 10.67 5.15
N HIS A 158 -11.08 9.77 6.09
CA HIS A 158 -11.11 10.07 7.52
C HIS A 158 -10.17 11.21 7.92
N SER A 159 -8.98 11.28 7.30
CA SER A 159 -8.03 12.38 7.52
C SER A 159 -8.55 13.74 7.05
N LYS A 160 -9.53 13.74 6.13
CA LYS A 160 -10.25 14.91 5.64
C LYS A 160 -11.58 15.17 6.38
N GLY A 161 -11.85 14.41 7.44
CA GLY A 161 -13.11 14.51 8.19
C GLY A 161 -14.33 13.95 7.46
N VAL A 162 -14.12 13.13 6.42
CA VAL A 162 -15.19 12.51 5.64
C VAL A 162 -15.37 11.06 6.08
N VAL A 163 -16.59 10.69 6.49
CA VAL A 163 -17.00 9.33 6.83
C VAL A 163 -17.85 8.80 5.69
N HIS A 164 -17.63 7.55 5.27
CA HIS A 164 -18.37 6.93 4.16
C HIS A 164 -19.83 6.61 4.55
N ALA A 165 -20.01 6.01 5.70
CA ALA A 165 -21.29 5.68 6.35
C ALA A 165 -22.20 4.65 5.62
N ASP A 166 -21.84 4.16 4.43
CA ASP A 166 -22.48 3.02 3.73
C ASP A 166 -21.41 2.17 3.03
N PHE A 167 -20.32 1.86 3.74
CA PHE A 167 -19.26 1.04 3.19
C PHE A 167 -19.67 -0.42 3.09
N LYS A 168 -19.68 -0.97 1.86
CA LYS A 168 -20.12 -2.34 1.54
C LYS A 168 -19.44 -2.82 0.28
N PRO A 169 -19.49 -4.14 -0.06
CA PRO A 169 -18.80 -4.66 -1.25
C PRO A 169 -19.21 -3.99 -2.56
N SER A 170 -20.48 -3.67 -2.78
CA SER A 170 -20.94 -2.98 -3.99
C SER A 170 -20.42 -1.54 -4.14
N ASN A 171 -19.92 -0.93 -3.04
CA ASN A 171 -19.28 0.39 -3.05
C ASN A 171 -17.74 0.29 -3.11
N VAL A 172 -17.21 -0.89 -3.43
CA VAL A 172 -15.78 -1.12 -3.67
C VAL A 172 -15.61 -1.73 -5.06
N PHE A 173 -14.83 -1.09 -5.90
CA PHE A 173 -14.57 -1.52 -7.27
C PHE A 173 -13.15 -2.01 -7.43
N LEU A 174 -12.95 -3.14 -8.08
CA LEU A 174 -11.66 -3.67 -8.45
C LEU A 174 -11.45 -3.44 -9.95
N THR A 175 -10.51 -2.58 -10.29
CA THR A 175 -10.18 -2.27 -11.68
C THR A 175 -9.48 -3.46 -12.37
N ARG A 176 -9.44 -3.47 -13.69
CA ARG A 176 -8.67 -4.49 -14.44
C ARG A 176 -7.18 -4.46 -14.14
N SER A 177 -6.62 -3.30 -13.74
CA SER A 177 -5.23 -3.18 -13.27
C SER A 177 -5.00 -3.79 -11.88
N GLY A 178 -6.07 -4.17 -11.16
CA GLY A 178 -6.02 -4.71 -9.80
C GLY A 178 -6.08 -3.64 -8.71
N ASP A 179 -6.32 -2.39 -9.06
CA ASP A 179 -6.46 -1.29 -8.11
C ASP A 179 -7.85 -1.31 -7.46
N THR A 180 -7.89 -1.00 -6.18
CA THR A 180 -9.14 -0.88 -5.43
C THR A 180 -9.59 0.58 -5.41
N ARG A 181 -10.84 0.84 -5.80
CA ARG A 181 -11.49 2.14 -5.76
C ARG A 181 -12.72 2.09 -4.87
N ILE A 182 -12.91 3.09 -4.02
CA ILE A 182 -14.10 3.26 -3.18
C ILE A 182 -15.04 4.21 -3.90
N LEU A 183 -16.30 3.80 -4.03
CA LEU A 183 -17.39 4.53 -4.67
C LEU A 183 -18.24 5.25 -3.62
N ASP A 184 -19.02 6.24 -4.02
CA ASP A 184 -20.21 6.78 -3.33
C ASP A 184 -19.99 7.29 -1.89
N PHE A 185 -18.95 8.07 -1.62
CA PHE A 185 -18.75 8.72 -0.31
C PHE A 185 -19.91 9.64 0.06
N GLY A 186 -20.53 9.39 1.22
CA GLY A 186 -21.46 10.33 1.88
C GLY A 186 -22.83 10.54 1.24
N ILE A 187 -23.06 10.04 0.02
CA ILE A 187 -24.32 10.29 -0.74
C ILE A 187 -25.54 9.72 0.00
N ALA A 188 -25.37 8.57 0.67
CA ALA A 188 -26.46 7.93 1.43
C ALA A 188 -26.97 8.74 2.63
N ARG A 189 -26.13 9.62 3.21
CA ARG A 189 -26.49 10.45 4.35
C ARG A 189 -27.31 11.71 3.99
N ALA A 190 -27.29 12.10 2.71
CA ALA A 190 -28.08 13.23 2.26
C ALA A 190 -29.59 12.94 2.27
N ALA A 191 -29.99 11.65 2.28
CA ALA A 191 -31.38 11.27 2.34
C ALA A 191 -31.93 11.39 3.78
N PRO A 192 -33.02 12.15 4.01
CA PRO A 192 -33.67 12.18 5.31
C PRO A 192 -34.14 10.79 5.76
N ALA A 193 -34.12 10.57 7.07
CA ALA A 193 -34.68 9.38 7.68
C ALA A 193 -36.14 9.17 7.21
N GLY A 194 -36.43 7.99 6.67
CA GLY A 194 -37.79 7.64 6.19
C GLY A 194 -37.96 7.65 4.67
N TRP A 195 -37.04 8.21 3.88
CA TRP A 195 -37.21 8.37 2.42
C TRP A 195 -36.88 7.12 1.60
N LEU A 196 -36.11 6.20 2.14
CA LEU A 196 -35.72 4.96 1.45
C LEU A 196 -36.61 3.75 1.81
N ASN A 197 -37.78 3.98 2.41
CA ASN A 197 -38.62 2.93 2.97
C ASN A 197 -39.41 2.10 1.97
N ASP A 198 -39.48 2.46 0.68
CA ASP A 198 -40.37 1.78 -0.28
C ASP A 198 -39.67 0.97 -1.37
N ALA A 199 -38.38 0.73 -1.27
CA ALA A 199 -37.73 -0.21 -2.15
C ALA A 199 -37.77 -1.61 -1.51
N GLU A 200 -38.82 -2.36 -1.87
CA GLU A 200 -38.97 -3.82 -1.85
C GLU A 200 -38.07 -4.62 -0.87
N ILE A 201 -38.55 -4.77 0.33
CA ILE A 201 -38.31 -6.00 1.09
C ILE A 201 -39.27 -7.03 0.48
N THR A 202 -38.81 -7.89 -0.41
CA THR A 202 -39.48 -9.15 -0.75
C THR A 202 -39.58 -9.95 0.53
N ARG A 203 -40.76 -9.90 1.16
CA ARG A 203 -41.06 -10.66 2.35
C ARG A 203 -41.45 -12.06 1.95
N GLU A 204 -40.68 -13.04 2.40
CA GLU A 204 -41.20 -14.37 2.64
C GLU A 204 -42.18 -14.29 3.81
N PRO A 205 -43.38 -14.93 3.74
CA PRO A 205 -44.38 -14.84 4.79
C PRO A 205 -43.95 -15.71 5.99
N GLY A 206 -43.54 -15.11 7.11
CA GLY A 206 -43.30 -15.85 8.33
C GLY A 206 -42.42 -15.24 9.42
N GLU A 207 -41.70 -14.16 9.22
CA GLU A 207 -40.84 -13.58 10.27
C GLU A 207 -41.30 -12.19 10.72
N ALA A 208 -41.93 -12.17 11.88
CA ALA A 208 -42.29 -10.96 12.60
C ALA A 208 -41.06 -10.44 13.36
N THR A 209 -40.37 -9.42 12.82
CA THR A 209 -39.47 -8.58 13.63
C THR A 209 -39.91 -7.13 13.45
N ARG A 210 -40.60 -6.59 14.48
CA ARG A 210 -40.89 -5.16 14.58
C ARG A 210 -39.61 -4.39 14.75
N PHE A 211 -39.12 -3.77 13.68
CA PHE A 211 -38.17 -2.69 13.76
C PHE A 211 -38.92 -1.36 13.62
N VAL A 212 -38.60 -0.42 14.51
CA VAL A 212 -39.18 0.93 14.50
C VAL A 212 -38.73 1.60 13.19
N THR A 213 -39.70 1.77 12.32
CA THR A 213 -39.64 2.35 11.00
C THR A 213 -39.39 3.85 11.09
N GLY A 214 -38.33 4.36 10.56
CA GLY A 214 -38.17 5.81 10.35
C GLY A 214 -36.78 6.22 9.90
N GLU A 215 -35.71 5.70 10.48
CA GLU A 215 -34.34 6.17 10.26
C GLU A 215 -33.39 5.14 9.60
N LEU A 216 -33.82 3.91 9.43
CA LEU A 216 -32.97 2.76 9.08
C LEU A 216 -32.91 2.40 7.60
N SER A 217 -33.71 3.07 6.76
CA SER A 217 -33.86 2.66 5.34
C SER A 217 -32.68 3.00 4.44
N ALA A 218 -31.79 3.88 4.89
CA ALA A 218 -30.57 4.23 4.13
C ALA A 218 -29.41 3.28 4.40
N LEU A 219 -29.55 2.38 5.38
CA LEU A 219 -28.48 1.49 5.81
C LEU A 219 -28.59 0.14 5.11
N THR A 220 -27.44 -0.41 4.73
CA THR A 220 -27.32 -1.83 4.37
C THR A 220 -27.16 -2.63 5.69
N PRO A 221 -28.22 -3.26 6.24
CA PRO A 221 -28.23 -3.67 7.66
C PRO A 221 -27.10 -4.60 8.07
N GLY A 222 -26.62 -5.46 7.16
CA GLY A 222 -25.54 -6.40 7.46
C GLY A 222 -24.16 -5.73 7.63
N TYR A 223 -23.97 -4.49 7.18
CA TYR A 223 -22.70 -3.78 7.27
C TYR A 223 -22.73 -2.60 8.23
N ALA A 224 -23.91 -2.20 8.68
CA ALA A 224 -24.09 -1.07 9.58
C ALA A 224 -23.61 -1.40 11.00
N ALA A 225 -22.89 -0.46 11.61
CA ALA A 225 -22.43 -0.56 12.97
C ALA A 225 -23.60 -0.40 13.97
N LEU A 226 -23.44 -0.92 15.20
CA LEU A 226 -24.48 -0.88 16.23
C LEU A 226 -24.97 0.54 16.53
N GLU A 227 -24.05 1.49 16.53
CA GLU A 227 -24.28 2.91 16.81
C GLU A 227 -25.18 3.56 15.76
N MET A 228 -25.07 3.10 14.50
CA MET A 228 -25.91 3.59 13.40
C MET A 228 -27.39 3.18 13.60
N PHE A 229 -27.64 2.00 14.17
CA PHE A 229 -29.00 1.57 14.55
C PHE A 229 -29.57 2.37 15.73
N ALA A 230 -28.69 2.97 16.54
CA ALA A 230 -29.08 3.85 17.62
C ALA A 230 -29.26 5.32 17.17
N GLY A 231 -29.12 5.62 15.87
CA GLY A 231 -29.24 6.97 15.33
C GLY A 231 -28.10 7.91 15.74
N LEU A 232 -26.97 7.37 16.19
CA LEU A 232 -25.82 8.19 16.55
C LEU A 232 -25.12 8.75 15.33
N GLU A 233 -24.45 9.91 15.51
CA GLU A 233 -23.67 10.52 14.45
C GLU A 233 -22.62 9.55 13.92
N ALA A 234 -22.48 9.50 12.58
CA ALA A 234 -21.52 8.63 11.93
C ALA A 234 -20.08 8.99 12.31
N HIS A 235 -19.31 7.97 12.57
CA HIS A 235 -17.94 8.09 13.05
C HIS A 235 -16.99 7.21 12.20
N PRO A 236 -15.73 7.57 12.01
CA PRO A 236 -14.75 6.76 11.26
C PRO A 236 -14.67 5.29 11.70
N ALA A 237 -14.90 5.00 12.98
CA ALA A 237 -14.92 3.63 13.50
C ALA A 237 -16.13 2.80 13.00
N ASP A 238 -17.18 3.42 12.45
CA ASP A 238 -18.30 2.70 11.84
C ASP A 238 -17.91 2.20 10.45
N ASP A 239 -17.16 2.98 9.68
CA ASP A 239 -16.55 2.52 8.43
C ASP A 239 -15.52 1.40 8.69
N VAL A 240 -14.80 1.45 9.82
CA VAL A 240 -13.88 0.36 10.21
C VAL A 240 -14.64 -0.93 10.49
N TYR A 241 -15.83 -0.87 11.10
CA TYR A 241 -16.67 -2.05 11.29
C TYR A 241 -17.10 -2.65 9.94
N ALA A 242 -17.59 -1.83 9.03
CA ALA A 242 -17.98 -2.24 7.69
C ALA A 242 -16.78 -2.79 6.89
N LEU A 243 -15.62 -2.12 6.92
CA LEU A 243 -14.37 -2.59 6.32
C LEU A 243 -13.95 -3.97 6.87
N ALA A 244 -14.12 -4.18 8.17
CA ALA A 244 -13.79 -5.46 8.78
C ALA A 244 -14.74 -6.58 8.32
N ILE A 245 -16.03 -6.31 8.14
CA ILE A 245 -16.99 -7.26 7.56
C ILE A 245 -16.63 -7.58 6.11
N VAL A 246 -16.40 -6.57 5.29
CA VAL A 246 -15.97 -6.73 3.89
C VAL A 246 -14.69 -7.55 3.80
N SER A 247 -13.70 -7.23 4.63
CA SER A 247 -12.43 -7.96 4.69
C SER A 247 -12.62 -9.43 5.09
N TYR A 248 -13.52 -9.70 6.05
CA TYR A 248 -13.82 -11.06 6.47
C TYR A 248 -14.51 -11.85 5.36
N LYS A 249 -15.52 -11.26 4.70
CA LYS A 249 -16.19 -11.88 3.54
C LYS A 249 -15.23 -12.17 2.41
N LEU A 250 -14.34 -11.24 2.11
CA LEU A 250 -13.33 -11.44 1.06
C LEU A 250 -12.39 -12.62 1.34
N LEU A 251 -12.05 -12.83 2.61
CA LEU A 251 -11.16 -13.91 3.06
C LEU A 251 -11.84 -15.28 3.22
N THR A 252 -13.18 -15.31 3.44
CA THR A 252 -13.89 -16.54 3.82
C THR A 252 -15.07 -16.87 2.91
N GLY A 253 -15.49 -15.94 2.02
CA GLY A 253 -16.75 -16.02 1.28
C GLY A 253 -17.99 -15.80 2.15
N GLN A 254 -17.88 -15.73 3.47
CA GLN A 254 -18.99 -15.72 4.42
C GLN A 254 -19.02 -14.44 5.24
N HIS A 255 -20.24 -13.99 5.58
CA HIS A 255 -20.42 -12.88 6.52
C HIS A 255 -20.06 -13.32 7.95
N PRO A 256 -19.28 -12.51 8.74
CA PRO A 256 -18.82 -12.90 10.08
C PRO A 256 -19.95 -13.20 11.05
N TYR A 257 -21.14 -12.62 10.80
CA TYR A 257 -22.35 -12.75 11.63
C TYR A 257 -23.53 -13.32 10.83
N GLN A 258 -23.29 -14.19 9.85
CA GLN A 258 -24.33 -14.90 9.08
C GLN A 258 -25.29 -13.95 8.34
N GLY A 259 -24.86 -12.75 7.96
CA GLY A 259 -25.69 -11.73 7.32
C GLY A 259 -26.59 -10.94 8.26
N LEU A 260 -26.60 -11.26 9.56
CA LEU A 260 -27.44 -10.58 10.53
C LEU A 260 -26.97 -9.17 10.84
N PRO A 261 -27.90 -8.23 11.08
CA PRO A 261 -27.59 -6.89 11.59
C PRO A 261 -26.85 -6.94 12.94
N ALA A 262 -26.04 -5.91 13.22
CA ALA A 262 -25.25 -5.84 14.46
C ALA A 262 -26.05 -6.02 15.76
N PRO A 263 -27.26 -5.43 15.95
CA PRO A 263 -28.06 -5.66 17.15
C PRO A 263 -28.46 -7.12 17.35
N GLU A 264 -28.86 -7.80 16.27
CA GLU A 264 -29.28 -9.20 16.31
C GLU A 264 -28.09 -10.14 16.52
N ALA A 265 -26.98 -9.89 15.80
CA ALA A 265 -25.74 -10.65 15.96
C ALA A 265 -25.20 -10.56 17.40
N ARG A 266 -25.25 -9.37 18.00
CA ARG A 266 -24.87 -9.14 19.40
C ARG A 266 -25.78 -9.89 20.35
N LYS A 267 -27.11 -9.83 20.16
CA LYS A 267 -28.10 -10.55 20.99
C LYS A 267 -27.85 -12.05 20.96
N ARG A 268 -27.46 -12.62 19.81
CA ARG A 268 -27.13 -14.04 19.64
C ARG A 268 -25.70 -14.40 20.09
N ASN A 269 -24.91 -13.46 20.61
CA ASN A 269 -23.53 -13.64 21.02
C ASN A 269 -22.65 -14.27 19.92
N LEU A 270 -22.87 -13.90 18.65
CA LEU A 270 -22.08 -14.43 17.55
C LEU A 270 -20.64 -13.92 17.61
N ALA A 271 -19.69 -14.84 17.44
CA ALA A 271 -18.27 -14.52 17.40
C ALA A 271 -17.65 -15.06 16.10
N PRO A 272 -16.96 -14.21 15.33
CA PRO A 272 -16.33 -14.63 14.09
C PRO A 272 -15.12 -15.54 14.37
N LYS A 273 -14.97 -16.58 13.55
CA LYS A 273 -13.82 -17.48 13.59
C LYS A 273 -12.64 -16.85 12.84
N ARG A 274 -11.41 -17.18 13.24
CA ARG A 274 -10.23 -16.70 12.54
C ARG A 274 -10.17 -17.27 11.11
N PRO A 275 -10.09 -16.43 10.06
CA PRO A 275 -9.88 -16.89 8.71
C PRO A 275 -8.57 -17.70 8.57
N PRO A 276 -8.56 -18.79 7.78
CA PRO A 276 -7.34 -19.57 7.55
C PRO A 276 -6.24 -18.70 6.90
N GLY A 277 -4.98 -19.02 7.17
CA GLY A 277 -3.82 -18.31 6.59
C GLY A 277 -3.57 -16.89 7.10
N LEU A 278 -4.46 -16.30 7.88
CA LEU A 278 -4.30 -14.93 8.39
C LEU A 278 -3.24 -14.88 9.49
N ARG A 279 -2.32 -13.89 9.44
CA ARG A 279 -1.29 -13.70 10.48
C ARG A 279 -1.91 -13.26 11.81
N ARG A 280 -1.25 -13.55 12.95
CA ARG A 280 -1.79 -13.21 14.29
C ARG A 280 -2.13 -11.74 14.47
N HIS A 281 -1.27 -10.82 13.98
CA HIS A 281 -1.52 -9.38 14.08
C HIS A 281 -2.67 -8.92 13.17
N GLN A 282 -2.81 -9.50 11.96
CA GLN A 282 -3.91 -9.23 11.05
C GLN A 282 -5.24 -9.69 11.64
N TRP A 283 -5.28 -10.88 12.23
CA TRP A 283 -6.46 -11.35 12.95
C TRP A 283 -6.82 -10.45 14.15
N ARG A 284 -5.82 -10.00 14.91
CA ARG A 284 -6.04 -9.11 16.05
C ARG A 284 -6.74 -7.83 15.62
N ILE A 285 -6.27 -7.17 14.56
CA ILE A 285 -6.85 -5.91 14.09
C ILE A 285 -8.20 -6.13 13.42
N LEU A 286 -8.37 -7.19 12.64
CA LEU A 286 -9.64 -7.57 12.02
C LEU A 286 -10.71 -7.84 13.10
N ARG A 287 -10.37 -8.62 14.12
CA ARG A 287 -11.28 -8.91 15.24
C ARG A 287 -11.66 -7.66 16.02
N ARG A 288 -10.73 -6.72 16.22
CA ARG A 288 -11.05 -5.41 16.80
C ARG A 288 -12.03 -4.63 15.94
N GLY A 289 -11.80 -4.59 14.62
CA GLY A 289 -12.74 -3.94 13.69
C GLY A 289 -14.14 -4.54 13.70
N LEU A 290 -14.26 -5.84 13.94
CA LEU A 290 -15.53 -6.55 14.08
C LEU A 290 -16.21 -6.36 15.45
N ALA A 291 -15.65 -5.64 16.42
CA ALA A 291 -16.26 -5.44 17.72
C ALA A 291 -17.58 -4.66 17.60
N PHE A 292 -18.60 -5.08 18.38
CA PHE A 292 -19.91 -4.41 18.36
C PHE A 292 -19.87 -3.00 18.99
N GLN A 293 -18.96 -2.77 19.94
CA GLN A 293 -18.83 -1.47 20.62
C GLN A 293 -17.76 -0.63 19.92
N ARG A 294 -18.07 0.63 19.62
CA ARG A 294 -17.18 1.57 18.91
C ARG A 294 -15.82 1.75 19.58
N GLU A 295 -15.79 1.80 20.90
CA GLU A 295 -14.60 2.04 21.71
C GLU A 295 -13.58 0.89 21.63
N GLN A 296 -14.03 -0.30 21.27
CA GLN A 296 -13.16 -1.47 21.11
C GLN A 296 -12.55 -1.56 19.71
N ARG A 297 -13.08 -0.79 18.75
CA ARG A 297 -12.61 -0.77 17.38
C ARG A 297 -11.35 0.10 17.23
N PRO A 298 -10.60 -0.04 16.14
CA PRO A 298 -9.71 1.04 15.69
C PRO A 298 -10.51 2.33 15.50
N ALA A 299 -9.95 3.45 15.95
CA ALA A 299 -10.63 4.74 15.90
C ALA A 299 -10.94 5.20 14.47
N ASP A 300 -10.05 4.82 13.52
CA ASP A 300 -10.16 5.14 12.10
C ASP A 300 -9.53 4.03 11.22
N ALA A 301 -9.71 4.14 9.91
CA ALA A 301 -9.12 3.20 8.96
C ALA A 301 -7.59 3.29 8.90
N GLY A 302 -6.97 4.39 9.32
CA GLY A 302 -5.52 4.54 9.43
C GLY A 302 -4.95 3.66 10.55
N GLU A 303 -5.61 3.60 11.72
CA GLU A 303 -5.23 2.67 12.80
C GLU A 303 -5.41 1.21 12.35
N PHE A 304 -6.52 0.90 11.67
CA PHE A 304 -6.74 -0.43 11.09
C PHE A 304 -5.60 -0.78 10.12
N LEU A 305 -5.23 0.11 9.21
CA LEU A 305 -4.17 -0.07 8.23
C LEU A 305 -2.80 -0.33 8.88
N ARG A 306 -2.45 0.46 9.91
CA ARG A 306 -1.22 0.26 10.69
C ARG A 306 -1.20 -1.11 11.38
N GLY A 307 -2.32 -1.50 11.99
CA GLY A 307 -2.46 -2.80 12.64
C GLY A 307 -2.40 -3.98 11.66
N TRP A 308 -2.95 -3.81 10.44
CA TRP A 308 -2.92 -4.82 9.39
C TRP A 308 -1.51 -5.05 8.84
N LYS A 309 -0.74 -3.98 8.60
CA LYS A 309 0.66 -4.05 8.16
C LYS A 309 1.58 -4.66 9.22
N GLY A 310 1.24 -4.51 10.50
CA GLY A 310 2.07 -4.95 11.62
C GLY A 310 3.31 -4.07 11.85
N ARG A 311 4.03 -4.33 12.93
CA ARG A 311 5.19 -3.52 13.39
C ARG A 311 6.49 -3.70 12.56
N ARG A 312 6.41 -4.14 11.30
CA ARG A 312 7.62 -4.33 10.49
C ARG A 312 8.48 -3.07 10.37
N GLY A 313 7.88 -1.87 10.31
CA GLY A 313 8.64 -0.63 10.24
C GLY A 313 9.45 -0.32 11.50
N LEU A 314 8.91 -0.59 12.69
CA LEU A 314 9.60 -0.34 13.95
C LEU A 314 10.74 -1.33 14.19
N PHE A 315 10.59 -2.58 13.71
CA PHE A 315 11.64 -3.60 13.82
C PHE A 315 12.85 -3.27 12.93
N TRP A 316 12.62 -2.79 11.71
CA TRP A 316 13.71 -2.36 10.82
C TRP A 316 14.37 -1.06 11.30
N LEU A 317 13.61 -0.11 11.87
CA LEU A 317 14.18 1.07 12.52
C LEU A 317 15.01 0.69 13.74
N ALA A 318 14.53 -0.20 14.61
CA ALA A 318 15.29 -0.68 15.76
C ALA A 318 16.50 -1.54 15.34
N ALA A 319 16.38 -2.34 14.29
CA ALA A 319 17.48 -3.12 13.75
C ALA A 319 18.55 -2.23 13.09
N SER A 320 18.14 -1.19 12.36
CA SER A 320 19.09 -0.22 11.77
C SER A 320 19.79 0.63 12.83
N THR A 321 19.09 1.08 13.88
CA THR A 321 19.72 1.80 14.99
C THR A 321 20.66 0.90 15.80
N ALA A 322 20.31 -0.37 16.03
CA ALA A 322 21.19 -1.35 16.66
C ALA A 322 22.44 -1.62 15.79
N LEU A 323 22.29 -1.77 14.48
CA LEU A 323 23.40 -1.95 13.56
C LEU A 323 24.33 -0.72 13.55
N VAL A 324 23.79 0.48 13.46
CA VAL A 324 24.57 1.73 13.52
C VAL A 324 25.29 1.86 14.87
N SER A 325 24.64 1.46 15.98
CA SER A 325 25.29 1.48 17.31
C SER A 325 26.43 0.46 17.39
N VAL A 326 26.26 -0.74 16.81
CA VAL A 326 27.33 -1.77 16.78
C VAL A 326 28.48 -1.30 15.92
N LEU A 327 28.22 -0.69 14.76
CA LEU A 327 29.25 -0.14 13.89
C LEU A 327 30.00 1.04 14.55
N ALA A 328 29.25 1.92 15.24
CA ALA A 328 29.85 3.04 15.99
C ALA A 328 30.73 2.55 17.16
N LEU A 329 30.28 1.53 17.90
CA LEU A 329 31.07 0.92 18.98
C LEU A 329 32.29 0.18 18.41
N GLY A 330 32.14 -0.48 17.26
CA GLY A 330 33.26 -1.11 16.53
C GLY A 330 34.29 -0.09 16.08
N TYR A 331 33.83 1.04 15.51
CA TYR A 331 34.70 2.15 15.10
C TYR A 331 35.44 2.78 16.31
N ILE A 332 34.71 3.07 17.39
CA ILE A 332 35.33 3.61 18.63
C ILE A 332 36.34 2.61 19.21
N GLY A 333 36.00 1.33 19.23
CA GLY A 333 36.91 0.27 19.68
C GLY A 333 38.16 0.18 18.82
N TRP A 334 38.00 0.30 17.50
CA TRP A 334 39.13 0.34 16.55
C TRP A 334 39.98 1.59 16.77
N GLU A 335 39.42 2.78 16.89
CA GLU A 335 40.13 4.04 17.12
C GLU A 335 40.92 4.05 18.44
N ILE A 336 40.33 3.47 19.51
CA ILE A 336 41.02 3.29 20.80
C ILE A 336 42.19 2.31 20.66
N THR A 337 42.03 1.23 19.87
CA THR A 337 43.07 0.22 19.66
C THR A 337 44.18 0.78 18.81
N ASP A 338 43.86 1.52 17.74
CA ASP A 338 44.79 2.19 16.87
C ASP A 338 45.55 3.30 17.60
N ALA A 339 44.87 4.11 18.42
CA ALA A 339 45.53 5.10 19.30
C ALA A 339 46.49 4.47 20.31
N ARG A 340 46.16 3.28 20.85
CA ARG A 340 47.06 2.53 21.72
C ARG A 340 48.27 1.96 20.96
N LEU A 341 48.06 1.47 19.75
CA LEU A 341 49.18 1.02 18.89
C LEU A 341 50.11 2.18 18.50
N ARG A 342 49.55 3.35 18.22
CA ARG A 342 50.32 4.60 17.98
C ARG A 342 51.09 5.08 19.21
N GLN A 343 50.64 4.73 20.43
CA GLN A 343 51.29 5.05 21.70
C GLN A 343 52.17 3.91 22.24
N ALA A 344 52.27 2.79 21.50
CA ALA A 344 53.16 1.72 21.91
C ALA A 344 54.61 2.23 21.95
N PRO A 345 55.39 1.91 23.00
CA PRO A 345 56.77 2.34 23.08
C PRO A 345 57.54 1.81 21.88
N ASP A 346 58.47 2.65 21.37
CA ASP A 346 59.39 2.26 20.30
C ASP A 346 60.28 1.15 20.82
N VAL A 347 59.94 -0.10 20.43
CA VAL A 347 60.69 -1.27 20.85
C VAL A 347 61.90 -1.44 19.91
N PRO A 348 63.13 -1.34 20.41
CA PRO A 348 64.29 -1.53 19.57
C PRO A 348 64.23 -2.90 18.86
N PHE A 349 64.66 -3.00 17.62
CA PHE A 349 64.63 -4.23 16.85
C PHE A 349 65.30 -5.41 17.59
N ASP A 350 66.37 -5.10 18.33
CA ASP A 350 67.11 -6.05 19.15
C ASP A 350 66.36 -6.58 20.38
N ALA A 351 65.32 -5.88 20.78
CA ALA A 351 64.45 -6.31 21.92
C ALA A 351 63.27 -7.20 21.47
N LEU A 352 63.06 -7.38 20.16
CA LEU A 352 62.09 -8.32 19.64
C LEU A 352 62.43 -9.77 19.96
N SER A 353 61.42 -10.63 20.03
CA SER A 353 61.62 -12.06 20.13
C SER A 353 62.46 -12.58 18.92
N ARG A 354 63.27 -13.61 19.12
CA ARG A 354 64.03 -14.20 18.02
C ARG A 354 63.17 -14.64 16.84
N GLU A 355 61.98 -15.07 17.10
CA GLU A 355 61.02 -15.51 16.09
C GLU A 355 60.48 -14.33 15.31
N THR A 356 60.02 -13.26 15.97
CA THR A 356 59.50 -12.02 15.33
C THR A 356 60.62 -11.35 14.51
N ARG A 357 61.84 -11.27 15.05
CA ARG A 357 62.97 -10.68 14.35
C ARG A 357 63.29 -11.43 13.05
N ARG A 358 63.32 -12.76 13.09
CA ARG A 358 63.53 -13.57 11.85
C ARG A 358 62.40 -13.41 10.85
N ALA A 359 61.14 -13.31 11.31
CA ALA A 359 60.02 -13.10 10.44
C ALA A 359 60.11 -11.72 9.73
N VAL A 360 60.47 -10.67 10.47
CA VAL A 360 60.68 -9.32 9.87
C VAL A 360 61.82 -9.33 8.90
N GLU A 361 63.00 -9.91 9.26
CA GLU A 361 64.18 -10.02 8.36
C GLU A 361 63.84 -10.80 7.08
N TYR A 362 63.06 -11.87 7.18
CA TYR A 362 62.61 -12.64 6.02
C TYR A 362 61.70 -11.82 5.10
N LEU A 363 60.67 -11.19 5.67
CA LEU A 363 59.74 -10.37 4.91
C LEU A 363 60.45 -9.18 4.24
N MET A 364 61.38 -8.50 4.95
CA MET A 364 62.17 -7.42 4.38
C MET A 364 63.07 -7.91 3.23
N GLY A 365 63.62 -9.11 3.35
CA GLY A 365 64.39 -9.76 2.27
C GLY A 365 63.54 -10.01 1.02
N ASP A 366 62.36 -10.62 1.21
CA ASP A 366 61.44 -10.94 0.13
C ASP A 366 60.89 -9.66 -0.54
N ALA A 367 60.57 -8.61 0.23
CA ALA A 367 60.11 -7.34 -0.29
C ALA A 367 61.18 -6.65 -1.18
N VAL A 368 62.46 -6.70 -0.75
CA VAL A 368 63.57 -6.16 -1.58
C VAL A 368 63.74 -6.95 -2.88
N VAL A 369 63.51 -8.26 -2.87
CA VAL A 369 63.55 -9.09 -4.09
C VAL A 369 62.42 -8.72 -5.02
N ALA A 370 61.17 -8.60 -4.54
CA ALA A 370 60.05 -8.18 -5.34
C ALA A 370 60.24 -6.76 -5.92
N ARG A 371 60.74 -5.83 -5.13
CA ARG A 371 61.08 -4.45 -5.61
C ARG A 371 62.09 -4.48 -6.75
N ARG A 372 63.17 -5.25 -6.64
CA ARG A 372 64.19 -5.37 -7.69
C ARG A 372 63.67 -6.08 -8.94
N ALA A 373 62.67 -6.93 -8.83
CA ALA A 373 62.00 -7.55 -9.96
C ALA A 373 61.04 -6.59 -10.70
N GLY A 374 60.81 -5.40 -10.15
CA GLY A 374 59.82 -4.43 -10.68
C GLY A 374 58.39 -4.68 -10.20
N GLU A 375 58.20 -5.64 -9.27
CA GLU A 375 56.89 -6.00 -8.69
C GLU A 375 56.55 -5.10 -7.48
N GLN A 376 56.39 -3.79 -7.77
CA GLN A 376 56.24 -2.75 -6.74
C GLN A 376 55.03 -3.01 -5.78
N GLU A 377 53.92 -3.45 -6.34
CA GLU A 377 52.70 -3.74 -5.55
C GLU A 377 52.91 -4.92 -4.58
N GLN A 378 53.58 -5.95 -5.02
CA GLN A 378 53.91 -7.10 -4.20
C GLN A 378 54.93 -6.74 -3.11
N ALA A 379 55.91 -5.94 -3.44
CA ALA A 379 56.88 -5.41 -2.48
C ALA A 379 56.18 -4.60 -1.38
N LEU A 380 55.23 -3.73 -1.76
CA LEU A 380 54.43 -2.92 -0.82
C LEU A 380 53.67 -3.80 0.18
N LEU A 381 52.96 -4.82 -0.30
CA LEU A 381 52.21 -5.76 0.55
C LEU A 381 53.13 -6.51 1.53
N ILE A 382 54.31 -6.89 1.12
CA ILE A 382 55.26 -7.60 1.98
C ILE A 382 55.86 -6.67 3.02
N TYR A 383 56.22 -5.44 2.66
CA TYR A 383 56.67 -4.42 3.61
C TYR A 383 55.60 -4.10 4.67
N GLU A 384 54.36 -4.05 4.24
CA GLU A 384 53.22 -3.83 5.15
C GLU A 384 53.07 -4.98 6.16
N GLN A 385 53.20 -6.23 5.74
CA GLN A 385 53.26 -7.38 6.68
C GLN A 385 54.41 -7.25 7.66
N ALA A 386 55.58 -6.80 7.23
CA ALA A 386 56.73 -6.57 8.11
C ALA A 386 56.42 -5.42 9.11
N TYR A 387 55.77 -4.37 8.66
CA TYR A 387 55.28 -3.25 9.51
C TYR A 387 54.32 -3.72 10.59
N GLN A 388 53.39 -4.60 10.26
CA GLN A 388 52.44 -5.15 11.26
C GLN A 388 53.14 -5.94 12.37
N LEU A 389 54.26 -6.62 12.05
CA LEU A 389 55.05 -7.35 13.03
C LEU A 389 55.94 -6.43 13.91
N HIS A 390 56.36 -5.31 13.39
CA HIS A 390 57.17 -4.31 14.10
C HIS A 390 56.80 -2.88 13.71
N PRO A 391 55.68 -2.35 14.18
CA PRO A 391 55.25 -0.99 13.92
C PRO A 391 56.32 0.02 14.38
N ARG A 392 56.48 1.13 13.63
CA ARG A 392 57.44 2.21 13.86
C ARG A 392 58.93 1.84 13.68
N ASN A 393 59.23 0.73 13.09
CA ASN A 393 60.61 0.45 12.68
C ASN A 393 60.96 1.38 11.50
N ARG A 394 61.89 2.32 11.72
CA ARG A 394 62.27 3.32 10.76
C ARG A 394 62.76 2.71 9.45
N TRP A 395 63.46 1.61 9.48
CA TRP A 395 63.90 0.88 8.29
C TRP A 395 62.73 0.37 7.46
N ILE A 396 61.69 -0.17 8.09
CA ILE A 396 60.48 -0.69 7.40
C ILE A 396 59.71 0.49 6.80
N THR A 397 59.49 1.57 7.57
CA THR A 397 58.75 2.76 7.12
C THR A 397 59.47 3.51 6.00
N ASP A 398 60.78 3.65 6.07
CA ASP A 398 61.56 4.33 5.02
C ASP A 398 61.48 3.56 3.68
N GLU A 399 61.58 2.22 3.70
CA GLU A 399 61.43 1.37 2.51
C GLU A 399 60.00 1.34 1.95
N LEU A 400 59.00 1.33 2.82
CA LEU A 400 57.59 1.43 2.45
C LEU A 400 57.29 2.75 1.73
N GLU A 401 57.82 3.87 2.27
CA GLU A 401 57.70 5.19 1.65
C GLU A 401 58.37 5.29 0.29
N GLU A 402 59.57 4.75 0.15
CA GLU A 402 60.32 4.77 -1.12
C GLU A 402 59.61 3.97 -2.22
N VAL A 403 59.05 2.79 -1.89
CA VAL A 403 58.27 1.98 -2.86
C VAL A 403 56.97 2.66 -3.24
N PHE A 404 56.28 3.24 -2.27
CA PHE A 404 55.04 3.98 -2.49
C PHE A 404 55.27 5.18 -3.40
N ASP A 405 56.25 6.02 -3.07
CA ASP A 405 56.58 7.21 -3.89
C ASP A 405 57.02 6.85 -5.33
N THR A 406 57.72 5.75 -5.48
CA THR A 406 58.12 5.24 -6.82
C THR A 406 56.90 4.77 -7.60
N MET A 407 55.96 4.07 -6.94
CA MET A 407 54.75 3.60 -7.57
C MET A 407 53.84 4.78 -8.00
N VAL A 408 53.64 5.75 -7.10
CA VAL A 408 52.88 6.98 -7.40
C VAL A 408 53.51 7.75 -8.57
N ALA A 409 54.82 7.97 -8.55
CA ALA A 409 55.53 8.67 -9.62
C ALA A 409 55.43 7.96 -10.98
N THR A 410 55.52 6.62 -10.98
CA THR A 410 55.41 5.84 -12.21
C THR A 410 54.02 5.90 -12.82
N HIS A 411 52.96 5.85 -12.01
CA HIS A 411 51.59 5.86 -12.50
C HIS A 411 51.05 7.25 -12.82
N LEU A 412 51.55 8.30 -12.16
CA LEU A 412 51.25 9.69 -12.50
C LEU A 412 51.98 10.19 -13.74
N ALA A 413 53.09 9.53 -14.11
CA ALA A 413 53.93 9.94 -15.26
C ALA A 413 53.44 9.40 -16.62
N ASP A 414 52.46 8.50 -16.65
CA ASP A 414 51.92 7.96 -17.91
C ASP A 414 50.56 8.57 -18.29
N PRO A 415 50.55 9.65 -19.10
CA PRO A 415 49.33 10.30 -19.54
C PRO A 415 48.57 9.50 -20.61
N GLN A 416 49.10 8.35 -21.06
CA GLN A 416 48.53 7.52 -22.12
C GLN A 416 47.90 6.22 -21.60
N ALA A 417 47.83 6.00 -20.29
CA ALA A 417 47.18 4.82 -19.71
C ALA A 417 45.73 4.70 -20.16
N THR A 418 45.39 3.53 -20.67
CA THR A 418 44.02 3.24 -21.13
C THR A 418 43.03 3.23 -19.94
N ALA A 419 41.75 3.42 -20.23
CA ALA A 419 40.70 3.37 -19.20
C ALA A 419 40.65 1.99 -18.45
N GLU A 420 41.06 0.92 -19.14
CA GLU A 420 41.09 -0.43 -18.58
C GLU A 420 42.29 -0.61 -17.62
N GLU A 421 43.44 -0.03 -17.95
CA GLU A 421 44.63 0.00 -17.09
C GLU A 421 44.41 0.86 -15.85
N ARG A 422 43.74 2.00 -16.01
CA ARG A 422 43.34 2.86 -14.86
C ARG A 422 42.38 2.14 -13.93
N ALA A 423 41.35 1.44 -14.48
CA ALA A 423 40.39 0.68 -13.69
C ALA A 423 41.06 -0.49 -12.95
N ALA A 424 42.00 -1.19 -13.59
CA ALA A 424 42.75 -2.26 -12.97
C ALA A 424 43.67 -1.76 -11.84
N LEU A 425 44.31 -0.61 -12.03
CA LEU A 425 45.12 0.07 -11.02
C LEU A 425 44.22 0.52 -9.83
N LEU A 426 43.09 1.14 -10.12
CA LEU A 426 42.13 1.57 -9.11
C LEU A 426 41.66 0.39 -8.22
N GLN A 427 41.37 -0.75 -8.82
CA GLN A 427 40.96 -1.96 -8.10
C GLN A 427 42.09 -2.48 -7.18
N ARG A 428 43.34 -2.39 -7.64
CA ARG A 428 44.50 -2.83 -6.84
C ARG A 428 44.80 -1.85 -5.70
N LEU A 429 44.74 -0.54 -5.98
CA LEU A 429 44.89 0.51 -4.96
C LEU A 429 43.79 0.42 -3.91
N GLN A 430 42.57 0.11 -4.31
CA GLN A 430 41.48 -0.11 -3.39
C GLN A 430 41.76 -1.30 -2.46
N GLY A 431 42.38 -2.36 -2.98
CA GLY A 431 42.84 -3.49 -2.16
C GLY A 431 43.91 -3.09 -1.11
N VAL A 432 44.83 -2.20 -1.48
CA VAL A 432 45.83 -1.66 -0.53
C VAL A 432 45.17 -0.73 0.49
N ILE A 433 44.25 0.15 0.07
CA ILE A 433 43.51 1.06 0.94
C ILE A 433 42.66 0.23 1.94
N ASP A 434 41.97 -0.83 1.48
CA ASP A 434 41.11 -1.63 2.28
C ASP A 434 41.85 -2.60 3.24
N SER A 435 43.08 -2.97 2.89
CA SER A 435 43.92 -3.87 3.72
C SER A 435 44.67 -3.16 4.85
N ASP A 436 44.65 -1.82 4.91
CA ASP A 436 45.67 -1.04 5.48
C ASP A 436 45.48 -0.33 6.78
N GLN A 437 46.54 -0.26 7.49
CA GLN A 437 46.68 0.53 8.71
C GLN A 437 47.69 1.70 8.60
N PHE A 438 48.61 1.67 7.69
CA PHE A 438 49.69 2.69 7.55
C PHE A 438 49.55 3.53 6.28
N LEU A 439 49.31 2.91 5.14
CA LEU A 439 49.25 3.60 3.85
C LEU A 439 47.86 4.13 3.50
N GLY A 440 46.77 3.46 3.97
CA GLY A 440 45.40 3.80 3.59
C GLY A 440 44.89 5.15 4.12
N SER A 441 45.60 5.72 5.09
CA SER A 441 45.29 7.05 5.65
C SER A 441 46.12 8.17 4.99
N ARG A 442 47.01 7.88 4.00
CA ARG A 442 47.82 8.90 3.35
C ARG A 442 47.02 9.71 2.36
N GLU A 443 47.12 11.01 2.49
CA GLU A 443 46.41 11.99 1.68
C GLU A 443 46.73 11.81 0.17
N GLU A 444 48.02 11.51 -0.14
CA GLU A 444 48.50 11.27 -1.51
C GLU A 444 47.82 10.05 -2.17
N LEU A 445 47.54 8.98 -1.43
CA LEU A 445 46.87 7.78 -1.94
C LEU A 445 45.40 8.06 -2.24
N LEU A 446 44.75 8.85 -1.40
CA LEU A 446 43.39 9.30 -1.61
C LEU A 446 43.26 10.26 -2.79
N GLU A 447 44.22 11.19 -2.93
CA GLU A 447 44.31 12.07 -4.10
C GLU A 447 44.55 11.30 -5.39
N LEU A 448 45.43 10.30 -5.38
CA LEU A 448 45.69 9.44 -6.55
C LEU A 448 44.43 8.69 -6.96
N ARG A 449 43.69 8.14 -5.98
CA ARG A 449 42.40 7.48 -6.23
C ARG A 449 41.41 8.43 -6.89
N GLU A 450 41.28 9.67 -6.40
CA GLU A 450 40.36 10.65 -6.98
C GLU A 450 40.76 11.03 -8.42
N ARG A 451 42.03 11.22 -8.69
CA ARG A 451 42.53 11.49 -10.05
C ARG A 451 42.34 10.32 -11.03
N LEU A 452 42.34 9.08 -10.54
CA LEU A 452 42.07 7.91 -11.38
C LEU A 452 40.56 7.69 -11.63
N LEU A 453 39.70 8.32 -10.83
CA LEU A 453 38.25 8.30 -10.99
C LEU A 453 37.75 9.40 -11.95
N GLU A 454 38.51 10.46 -12.16
CA GLU A 454 38.31 11.50 -13.19
C GLU A 454 38.76 11.02 -14.59
#